data_5c289e0509e9233e8decb5e0b1c4b81c
#
_entry.id   5c289e0509e9233e8decb5e0b1c4b81c
#
_cell.length_a   1.000
_cell.length_b   1.000
_cell.length_c   1.000
_cell.angle_alpha   90.00
_cell.angle_beta   90.00
_cell.angle_gamma   90.00
#
_symmetry.space_group_name_H-M   'P 1'
#
loop_
_entity.id
_entity.type
_entity.pdbx_description
1 polymer ?
#
loop_
_entity_poly.entity_id
_entity_poly.type
_entity_poly.pdbx_seq_one_letter_code
_entity_poly.pdbx_strand_id
1 'polypeptide(L)'
;MRKIVWARSRYLLTAFITGTLLIGTAFAHHGWSNYDQTKTLNMTGVIRESGYDNPHGYVRLQVEGEQGRVWYVVLAPPARMQGRGLTRGMLKEGTTATVVGYPHRKTAGEIRAERISINGKTTELR
;
A
#
# COMPACT_ATOMS: atom_id res chain seq x y z
N MET A 1 33.74 64.74 -39.69
CA MET A 1 32.82 64.46 -38.55
C MET A 1 32.31 63.01 -38.63
N ARG A 2 32.78 62.14 -37.74
CA ARG A 2 32.36 60.74 -37.73
C ARG A 2 31.17 60.57 -36.78
N LYS A 3 30.05 60.18 -37.32
CA LYS A 3 28.86 59.84 -36.47
C LYS A 3 29.02 58.43 -35.93
N ILE A 4 29.12 58.33 -34.60
CA ILE A 4 29.14 57.04 -33.89
C ILE A 4 27.71 56.56 -33.78
N VAL A 5 27.40 55.45 -34.45
CA VAL A 5 26.11 54.79 -34.34
C VAL A 5 26.19 53.81 -33.19
N TRP A 6 25.46 54.05 -32.13
CA TRP A 6 25.32 53.13 -31.00
C TRP A 6 24.35 52.04 -31.38
N ALA A 7 24.87 50.82 -31.60
CA ALA A 7 24.06 49.62 -31.73
C ALA A 7 23.49 49.24 -30.37
N ARG A 8 22.19 49.36 -30.20
CA ARG A 8 21.48 48.87 -29.05
C ARG A 8 21.35 47.35 -29.16
N SER A 9 22.17 46.63 -28.41
CA SER A 9 22.04 45.20 -28.23
C SER A 9 20.79 44.92 -27.39
N ARG A 10 19.78 44.31 -28.01
CA ARG A 10 18.59 43.83 -27.34
C ARG A 10 18.89 42.42 -26.86
N TYR A 11 19.20 42.26 -25.58
CA TYR A 11 19.28 40.96 -24.94
C TYR A 11 17.85 40.42 -24.77
N LEU A 12 17.52 39.42 -25.59
CA LEU A 12 16.35 38.61 -25.41
C LEU A 12 16.63 37.69 -24.23
N LEU A 13 16.02 38.02 -23.07
CA LEU A 13 15.98 37.13 -21.91
C LEU A 13 15.01 35.99 -22.23
N THR A 14 15.57 34.85 -22.63
CA THR A 14 14.80 33.61 -22.75
C THR A 14 14.59 33.07 -21.34
N ALA A 15 13.41 33.28 -20.79
CA ALA A 15 13.02 32.67 -19.54
C ALA A 15 12.84 31.16 -19.75
N PHE A 16 13.77 30.37 -19.26
CA PHE A 16 13.65 28.93 -19.15
C PHE A 16 12.68 28.64 -18.00
N ILE A 17 11.42 28.38 -18.33
CA ILE A 17 10.45 27.86 -17.37
C ILE A 17 10.79 26.38 -17.17
N THR A 18 11.53 26.09 -16.11
CA THR A 18 11.77 24.72 -15.65
C THR A 18 10.46 24.22 -15.06
N GLY A 19 9.68 23.53 -15.86
CA GLY A 19 8.50 22.82 -15.39
C GLY A 19 8.94 21.68 -14.47
N THR A 20 8.84 21.88 -13.16
CA THR A 20 9.00 20.81 -12.17
C THR A 20 7.80 19.87 -12.32
N LEU A 21 7.99 18.77 -13.04
CA LEU A 21 7.02 17.68 -13.07
C LEU A 21 6.95 17.10 -11.67
N LEU A 22 5.87 17.39 -10.96
CA LEU A 22 5.50 16.68 -9.74
C LEU A 22 5.09 15.24 -10.09
N ILE A 23 6.07 14.35 -10.21
CA ILE A 23 5.86 12.90 -10.29
C ILE A 23 5.72 12.41 -8.84
N GLY A 24 4.57 12.60 -8.25
CA GLY A 24 4.43 12.36 -6.81
C GLY A 24 3.13 11.73 -6.34
N THR A 25 2.35 11.00 -7.18
CA THR A 25 1.14 10.35 -6.67
C THR A 25 0.77 9.01 -7.32
N ALA A 26 1.57 8.49 -8.24
CA ALA A 26 1.23 7.25 -8.96
C ALA A 26 1.36 5.98 -8.09
N PHE A 27 2.18 5.97 -7.03
CA PHE A 27 2.42 4.78 -6.20
C PHE A 27 1.25 4.37 -5.30
N ALA A 28 0.40 5.30 -4.85
CA ALA A 28 -0.70 4.99 -3.94
C ALA A 28 -1.87 4.25 -4.62
N HIS A 29 -2.07 4.42 -5.92
CA HIS A 29 -3.18 3.81 -6.66
C HIS A 29 -2.87 2.43 -7.25
N HIS A 30 -1.61 2.12 -7.56
CA HIS A 30 -1.22 0.84 -8.15
C HIS A 30 -1.38 -0.35 -7.20
N GLY A 31 -1.29 -0.14 -5.89
CA GLY A 31 -1.40 -1.20 -4.90
C GLY A 31 -2.76 -1.92 -4.90
N TRP A 32 -3.86 -1.20 -5.00
CA TRP A 32 -5.21 -1.76 -4.96
C TRP A 32 -5.71 -2.26 -6.32
N SER A 33 -5.24 -1.72 -7.42
CA SER A 33 -5.65 -2.12 -8.77
C SER A 33 -5.28 -3.56 -9.13
N ASN A 34 -4.28 -4.13 -8.46
CA ASN A 34 -3.88 -5.51 -8.63
C ASN A 34 -4.85 -6.52 -7.98
N TYR A 35 -5.81 -6.03 -7.20
CA TYR A 35 -6.76 -6.85 -6.46
C TYR A 35 -8.18 -6.69 -7.03
N ASP A 36 -8.92 -7.79 -7.07
CA ASP A 36 -10.27 -7.83 -7.61
C ASP A 36 -11.30 -7.36 -6.57
N GLN A 37 -11.59 -6.08 -6.56
CA GLN A 37 -12.51 -5.45 -5.61
C GLN A 37 -13.98 -5.82 -5.84
N THR A 38 -14.29 -6.59 -6.88
CA THR A 38 -15.62 -7.16 -7.09
C THR A 38 -15.85 -8.46 -6.31
N LYS A 39 -14.78 -9.04 -5.76
CA LYS A 39 -14.79 -10.30 -5.01
C LYS A 39 -14.31 -10.06 -3.58
N THR A 40 -15.24 -9.87 -2.66
CA THR A 40 -14.91 -9.76 -1.26
C THR A 40 -14.76 -11.15 -0.64
N LEU A 41 -13.59 -11.42 -0.04
CA LEU A 41 -13.32 -12.61 0.74
C LEU A 41 -13.37 -12.27 2.23
N ASN A 42 -13.94 -13.17 3.01
CA ASN A 42 -13.95 -13.12 4.47
C ASN A 42 -13.38 -14.44 5.00
N MET A 43 -12.23 -14.38 5.64
CA MET A 43 -11.47 -15.56 6.05
C MET A 43 -11.06 -15.47 7.50
N THR A 44 -11.28 -16.56 8.25
CA THR A 44 -10.78 -16.71 9.61
C THR A 44 -9.72 -17.81 9.63
N GLY A 45 -8.64 -17.58 10.34
CA GLY A 45 -7.56 -18.54 10.45
C GLY A 45 -6.55 -18.18 11.53
N VAL A 46 -5.50 -18.98 11.57
CA VAL A 46 -4.39 -18.82 12.53
C VAL A 46 -3.18 -18.22 11.81
N ILE A 47 -2.61 -17.18 12.39
CA ILE A 47 -1.38 -16.56 11.89
C ILE A 47 -0.22 -17.53 12.11
N ARG A 48 0.49 -17.86 11.02
CA ARG A 48 1.69 -18.71 11.03
C ARG A 48 2.98 -17.90 10.94
N GLU A 49 2.90 -16.74 10.34
CA GLU A 49 4.03 -15.82 10.16
C GLU A 49 3.47 -14.42 10.00
N SER A 50 4.22 -13.42 10.43
CA SER A 50 3.87 -12.02 10.19
C SER A 50 5.10 -11.16 9.94
N GLY A 51 4.94 -10.11 9.16
CA GLY A 51 5.89 -9.03 8.98
C GLY A 51 5.24 -7.69 9.27
N TYR A 52 6.04 -6.76 9.80
CA TYR A 52 5.55 -5.43 10.20
C TYR A 52 6.53 -4.36 9.71
N ASP A 53 6.83 -4.40 8.40
CA ASP A 53 7.86 -3.57 7.78
C ASP A 53 7.28 -2.81 6.56
N ASN A 54 7.98 -1.77 6.12
CA ASN A 54 7.59 -1.04 4.91
C ASN A 54 7.92 -1.88 3.65
N PRO A 55 7.14 -1.75 2.58
CA PRO A 55 6.02 -0.82 2.37
C PRO A 55 4.70 -1.27 3.01
N HIS A 56 4.53 -2.55 3.33
CA HIS A 56 3.30 -3.09 3.94
C HIS A 56 3.63 -4.22 4.91
N GLY A 57 2.94 -4.25 6.05
CA GLY A 57 2.88 -5.45 6.87
C GLY A 57 2.13 -6.58 6.16
N TYR A 58 2.35 -7.80 6.63
CA TYR A 58 1.66 -8.99 6.12
C TYR A 58 1.45 -10.04 7.22
N VAL A 59 0.54 -10.96 6.96
CA VAL A 59 0.45 -12.22 7.70
C VAL A 59 0.30 -13.38 6.72
N ARG A 60 0.85 -14.54 7.11
CA ARG A 60 0.52 -15.82 6.50
C ARG A 60 -0.55 -16.47 7.35
N LEU A 61 -1.76 -16.56 6.80
CA LEU A 61 -2.96 -17.02 7.50
C LEU A 61 -3.32 -18.42 7.05
N GLN A 62 -3.27 -19.38 7.98
CA GLN A 62 -3.80 -20.72 7.73
C GLN A 62 -5.30 -20.69 7.96
N VAL A 63 -6.06 -20.73 6.87
CA VAL A 63 -7.52 -20.56 6.89
C VAL A 63 -8.21 -21.83 7.37
N GLU A 64 -9.19 -21.66 8.23
CA GLU A 64 -10.02 -22.76 8.74
C GLU A 64 -10.81 -23.42 7.59
N GLY A 65 -10.89 -24.76 7.61
CA GLY A 65 -11.64 -25.54 6.62
C GLY A 65 -10.97 -25.72 5.25
N GLU A 66 -9.84 -25.06 5.00
CA GLU A 66 -9.10 -25.16 3.73
C GLU A 66 -7.88 -26.09 3.81
N GLN A 67 -7.96 -27.20 4.50
CA GLN A 67 -6.98 -28.30 4.55
C GLN A 67 -5.51 -27.84 4.50
N GLY A 68 -5.11 -26.96 5.44
CA GLY A 68 -3.73 -26.47 5.54
C GLY A 68 -3.32 -25.40 4.53
N ARG A 69 -4.24 -24.88 3.74
CA ARG A 69 -3.95 -23.77 2.83
C ARG A 69 -3.59 -22.50 3.59
N VAL A 70 -2.44 -21.94 3.25
CA VAL A 70 -1.94 -20.71 3.83
C VAL A 70 -2.09 -19.58 2.81
N TRP A 71 -2.79 -18.53 3.23
CA TRP A 71 -2.96 -17.32 2.44
C TRP A 71 -1.91 -16.27 2.81
N TYR A 72 -1.36 -15.61 1.80
CA TYR A 72 -0.55 -14.41 2.00
C TYR A 72 -1.45 -13.19 2.05
N VAL A 73 -1.53 -12.56 3.20
CA VAL A 73 -2.42 -11.42 3.46
C VAL A 73 -1.60 -10.15 3.55
N VAL A 74 -1.72 -9.29 2.55
CA VAL A 74 -1.11 -7.97 2.56
C VAL A 74 -1.95 -7.03 3.42
N LEU A 75 -1.31 -6.41 4.41
CA LEU A 75 -1.94 -5.46 5.34
C LEU A 75 -1.70 -4.01 4.88
N ALA A 76 -1.51 -3.10 5.82
CA ALA A 76 -1.22 -1.69 5.57
C ALA A 76 0.24 -1.35 5.89
N PRO A 77 0.72 -0.16 5.54
CA PRO A 77 2.00 0.31 6.05
C PRO A 77 2.02 0.36 7.58
N PRO A 78 3.16 0.04 8.21
CA PRO A 78 3.29 0.00 9.67
C PRO A 78 2.78 1.24 10.40
N ALA A 79 3.07 2.43 9.88
CA ALA A 79 2.61 3.69 10.48
C ALA A 79 1.09 3.79 10.54
N ARG A 80 0.39 3.33 9.50
CA ARG A 80 -1.09 3.32 9.49
C ARG A 80 -1.64 2.31 10.47
N MET A 81 -1.07 1.10 10.50
CA MET A 81 -1.50 0.05 11.43
C MET A 81 -1.33 0.51 12.88
N GLN A 82 -0.16 1.04 13.23
CA GLN A 82 0.14 1.55 14.55
C GLN A 82 -0.78 2.71 14.95
N GLY A 83 -0.99 3.67 14.05
CA GLY A 83 -1.89 4.80 14.29
C GLY A 83 -3.35 4.38 14.52
N ARG A 84 -3.74 3.20 14.02
CA ARG A 84 -5.07 2.61 14.23
C ARG A 84 -5.11 1.55 15.33
N GLY A 85 -4.02 1.39 16.06
CA GLY A 85 -3.91 0.52 17.21
C GLY A 85 -3.70 -0.96 16.91
N LEU A 86 -3.28 -1.29 15.69
CA LEU A 86 -2.83 -2.63 15.33
C LEU A 86 -1.30 -2.69 15.47
N THR A 87 -0.84 -3.22 16.57
CA THR A 87 0.59 -3.30 16.90
C THR A 87 1.23 -4.59 16.35
N ARG A 88 2.56 -4.59 16.21
CA ARG A 88 3.33 -5.78 15.83
C ARG A 88 3.01 -6.98 16.72
N GLY A 89 2.92 -6.79 18.04
CA GLY A 89 2.66 -7.85 18.98
C GLY A 89 1.29 -8.52 18.84
N MET A 90 0.32 -7.85 18.25
CA MET A 90 -1.01 -8.42 17.97
C MET A 90 -0.98 -9.40 16.79
N LEU A 91 0.01 -9.33 15.91
CA LEU A 91 0.15 -10.18 14.73
C LEU A 91 1.06 -11.40 14.97
N LYS A 92 1.31 -11.76 16.21
CA LYS A 92 2.19 -12.88 16.52
C LYS A 92 1.63 -14.22 16.05
N GLU A 93 2.54 -15.16 15.76
CA GLU A 93 2.21 -16.53 15.44
C GLU A 93 1.27 -17.17 16.47
N GLY A 94 0.33 -17.97 16.00
CA GLY A 94 -0.69 -18.63 16.84
C GLY A 94 -1.94 -17.78 17.12
N THR A 95 -1.94 -16.49 16.76
CA THR A 95 -3.10 -15.63 16.93
C THR A 95 -4.16 -15.96 15.88
N THR A 96 -5.42 -16.07 16.32
CA THR A 96 -6.57 -16.18 15.42
C THR A 96 -6.95 -14.79 14.90
N ALA A 97 -7.10 -14.67 13.60
CA ALA A 97 -7.50 -13.43 12.94
C ALA A 97 -8.59 -13.68 11.91
N THR A 98 -9.52 -12.74 11.78
CA THR A 98 -10.48 -12.67 10.68
C THR A 98 -10.09 -11.52 9.75
N VAL A 99 -9.97 -11.81 8.47
CA VAL A 99 -9.56 -10.88 7.44
C VAL A 99 -10.66 -10.71 6.42
N VAL A 100 -10.99 -9.48 6.09
CA VAL A 100 -11.86 -9.14 4.96
C VAL A 100 -11.02 -8.39 3.93
N GLY A 101 -11.07 -8.83 2.67
CA GLY A 101 -10.28 -8.20 1.62
C GLY A 101 -10.56 -8.77 0.23
N TYR A 102 -9.65 -8.51 -0.69
CA TYR A 102 -9.82 -8.78 -2.11
C TYR A 102 -8.68 -9.65 -2.66
N PRO A 103 -8.99 -10.70 -3.45
CA PRO A 103 -7.96 -11.58 -4.01
C PRO A 103 -7.12 -10.85 -5.06
N HIS A 104 -5.84 -11.21 -5.12
CA HIS A 104 -4.96 -10.73 -6.17
C HIS A 104 -5.40 -11.30 -7.53
N ARG A 105 -5.41 -10.46 -8.58
CA ARG A 105 -5.93 -10.84 -9.91
C ARG A 105 -5.10 -11.93 -10.59
N LYS A 106 -3.80 -12.02 -10.27
CA LYS A 106 -2.85 -12.92 -10.93
C LYS A 106 -2.19 -13.93 -10.00
N THR A 107 -2.08 -13.61 -8.70
CA THR A 107 -1.39 -14.44 -7.73
C THR A 107 -2.38 -15.22 -6.87
N ALA A 108 -2.50 -16.51 -7.11
CA ALA A 108 -3.36 -17.36 -6.30
C ALA A 108 -2.88 -17.43 -4.83
N GLY A 109 -3.82 -17.40 -3.89
CA GLY A 109 -3.50 -17.47 -2.46
C GLY A 109 -3.00 -16.15 -1.86
N GLU A 110 -3.11 -15.04 -2.59
CA GLU A 110 -2.82 -13.70 -2.07
C GLU A 110 -4.09 -12.86 -1.99
N ILE A 111 -4.24 -12.14 -0.89
CA ILE A 111 -5.35 -11.23 -0.62
C ILE A 111 -4.80 -9.91 -0.08
N ARG A 112 -5.39 -8.78 -0.43
CA ARG A 112 -5.17 -7.51 0.24
C ARG A 112 -6.29 -7.23 1.21
N ALA A 113 -5.94 -7.11 2.48
CA ALA A 113 -6.91 -6.88 3.54
C ALA A 113 -7.40 -5.43 3.54
N GLU A 114 -8.71 -5.25 3.58
CA GLU A 114 -9.37 -3.98 3.87
C GLU A 114 -9.49 -3.77 5.37
N ARG A 115 -9.71 -4.86 6.12
CA ARG A 115 -9.76 -4.88 7.58
C ARG A 115 -9.29 -6.21 8.15
N ILE A 116 -8.85 -6.16 9.40
CA ILE A 116 -8.48 -7.34 10.18
C ILE A 116 -9.09 -7.23 11.57
N SER A 117 -9.63 -8.35 12.06
CA SER A 117 -10.18 -8.47 13.41
C SER A 117 -9.38 -9.46 14.24
N ILE A 118 -8.94 -9.02 15.42
CA ILE A 118 -8.18 -9.82 16.37
C ILE A 118 -8.75 -9.56 17.77
N ASN A 119 -9.05 -10.60 18.51
CA ASN A 119 -9.62 -10.51 19.86
C ASN A 119 -10.84 -9.57 19.96
N GLY A 120 -11.74 -9.64 18.99
CA GLY A 120 -12.95 -8.82 18.93
C GLY A 120 -12.74 -7.36 18.49
N LYS A 121 -11.50 -6.94 18.26
CA LYS A 121 -11.17 -5.60 17.76
C LYS A 121 -10.93 -5.63 16.25
N THR A 122 -11.69 -4.83 15.53
CA THR A 122 -11.51 -4.64 14.08
C THR A 122 -10.67 -3.39 13.81
N THR A 123 -9.67 -3.55 12.95
CA THR A 123 -8.82 -2.45 12.46
C THR A 123 -9.02 -2.30 10.96
N GLU A 124 -9.43 -1.12 10.52
CA GLU A 124 -9.51 -0.76 9.10
C GLU A 124 -8.09 -0.49 8.57
N LEU A 125 -7.78 -1.04 7.38
CA LEU A 125 -6.43 -1.00 6.81
C LEU A 125 -6.34 -0.12 5.55
N ARG A 126 -7.48 0.23 4.97
CA ARG A 126 -7.57 1.07 3.77
C ARG A 126 -7.60 2.56 4.07
#